data_02a1bba9dff61172e2aba906564ae85f
#
_entry.id   02a1bba9dff61172e2aba906564ae85f
#
_cell.length_a   1.000
_cell.length_b   1.000
_cell.length_c   1.000
_cell.angle_alpha   90.00
_cell.angle_beta   90.00
_cell.angle_gamma   90.00
#
_symmetry.space_group_name_H-M   'P 1'
#
loop_
_entity.id
_entity.type
_entity.pdbx_description
1 polymer ?
#
loop_
_entity_poly.entity_id
_entity_poly.type
_entity_poly.pdbx_seq_one_letter_code
_entity_poly.pdbx_strand_id
1 'polypeptide(L)'
;SELQCTNVLIDYFFKEFVYKNLYVYDGKQKKELCDGLVEFQDAYVIFQIKEKDGSTAQDWLHKKVYKKAVSQIKDTIDMIRNLGEIEVESFSGEKITLVSTKQIMPVIIFDSDDNDYKQVHVSSQNNALRINVFSMNDFVRMLDSIAIPYDIVYYLELRTSFFDGEFPEFFINHVNDEMTTIARIENEEGMIDYYKALTNGNKNIDQNAIEGFRFIVKNFQERLLDGKLYSKDEYRETLKYLLKLNRNTVHDFILRWQICIEHCLKEEKAIHHFLIDTGNAVGYLYITGYSLTEEKDFLDFILRLFKYKFKLATAIGVVFNMLDDVNYTVEWMILASENEYDEYYEQILKEEDLWSNGKKLRIY
;
A
#
# COMPACT_ATOMS: atom_id res chain seq x y z
N SER A 1 -19.83 12.70 -3.19
CA SER A 1 -18.90 11.68 -3.76
C SER A 1 -17.45 11.94 -3.48
N GLU A 2 -16.89 13.16 -3.60
CA GLU A 2 -15.47 13.43 -3.28
C GLU A 2 -15.12 13.03 -1.84
N LEU A 3 -15.93 13.43 -0.85
CA LEU A 3 -15.74 13.05 0.55
C LEU A 3 -15.85 11.53 0.74
N GLN A 4 -16.81 10.90 0.07
CA GLN A 4 -17.01 9.46 0.12
C GLN A 4 -15.79 8.73 -0.46
N CYS A 5 -15.30 9.15 -1.62
CA CYS A 5 -14.13 8.57 -2.26
C CYS A 5 -12.87 8.68 -1.35
N THR A 6 -12.64 9.86 -0.77
CA THR A 6 -11.49 10.06 0.14
C THR A 6 -11.60 9.17 1.38
N ASN A 7 -12.78 9.07 1.98
CA ASN A 7 -12.99 8.20 3.14
C ASN A 7 -12.75 6.72 2.80
N VAL A 8 -13.22 6.29 1.63
CA VAL A 8 -12.94 4.93 1.13
C VAL A 8 -11.43 4.72 0.95
N LEU A 9 -10.71 5.68 0.36
CA LEU A 9 -9.26 5.55 0.18
C LEU A 9 -8.50 5.42 1.51
N ILE A 10 -8.92 6.13 2.55
CA ILE A 10 -8.32 6.04 3.90
C ILE A 10 -8.51 4.65 4.52
N ASP A 11 -9.55 3.91 4.16
CA ASP A 11 -9.76 2.54 4.63
C ASP A 11 -8.81 1.51 4.01
N TYR A 12 -8.15 1.84 2.88
CA TYR A 12 -7.21 0.96 2.17
C TYR A 12 -5.77 1.47 2.18
N PHE A 13 -5.59 2.78 2.18
CA PHE A 13 -4.29 3.42 2.34
C PHE A 13 -4.21 4.10 3.70
N PHE A 14 -3.01 4.22 4.26
CA PHE A 14 -2.85 4.99 5.50
C PHE A 14 -3.21 6.46 5.23
N LYS A 15 -3.97 7.08 6.16
CA LYS A 15 -4.42 8.48 6.03
C LYS A 15 -3.28 9.48 5.80
N GLU A 16 -2.09 9.15 6.28
CA GLU A 16 -0.86 9.95 6.14
C GLU A 16 -0.40 10.10 4.68
N PHE A 17 -0.91 9.27 3.79
CA PHE A 17 -0.58 9.28 2.36
C PHE A 17 -1.79 9.58 1.47
N VAL A 18 -2.94 9.88 2.05
CA VAL A 18 -4.17 10.24 1.32
C VAL A 18 -4.45 11.72 1.51
N TYR A 19 -4.40 12.48 0.44
CA TYR A 19 -4.60 13.91 0.44
C TYR A 19 -5.86 14.25 -0.35
N LYS A 20 -6.67 15.15 0.19
CA LYS A 20 -7.91 15.61 -0.40
C LYS A 20 -7.75 17.03 -0.94
N ASN A 21 -8.30 17.26 -2.14
CA ASN A 21 -8.40 18.57 -2.76
C ASN A 21 -7.09 19.36 -2.65
N LEU A 22 -6.11 18.96 -3.45
CA LEU A 22 -4.81 19.63 -3.48
C LEU A 22 -4.87 20.92 -4.29
N TYR A 23 -4.20 21.93 -3.78
CA TYR A 23 -4.14 23.25 -4.38
C TYR A 23 -2.71 23.70 -4.59
N VAL A 24 -2.51 24.44 -5.68
CA VAL A 24 -1.27 25.15 -5.96
C VAL A 24 -1.55 26.65 -5.98
N TYR A 25 -0.57 27.43 -5.57
CA TYR A 25 -0.64 28.89 -5.63
C TYR A 25 0.13 29.41 -6.84
N ASP A 26 -0.57 30.10 -7.73
CA ASP A 26 0.01 30.90 -8.80
C ASP A 26 -0.09 32.38 -8.43
N GLY A 27 0.95 32.91 -7.83
CA GLY A 27 0.93 34.20 -7.19
C GLY A 27 -0.08 34.27 -6.04
N LYS A 28 -1.16 35.04 -6.20
CA LYS A 28 -2.25 35.14 -5.22
C LYS A 28 -3.45 34.23 -5.53
N GLN A 29 -3.43 33.56 -6.69
CA GLN A 29 -4.54 32.71 -7.09
C GLN A 29 -4.33 31.28 -6.58
N LYS A 30 -5.33 30.76 -5.87
CA LYS A 30 -5.40 29.37 -5.46
C LYS A 30 -6.07 28.56 -6.57
N LYS A 31 -5.34 27.61 -7.17
CA LYS A 31 -5.83 26.74 -8.24
C LYS A 31 -5.87 25.29 -7.73
N GLU A 32 -6.98 24.64 -7.94
CA GLU A 32 -7.11 23.21 -7.61
C GLU A 32 -6.27 22.37 -8.57
N LEU A 33 -5.45 21.49 -8.01
CA LEU A 33 -4.59 20.57 -8.75
C LEU A 33 -5.31 19.26 -9.06
N CYS A 34 -5.92 18.66 -8.05
CA CYS A 34 -6.71 17.42 -8.17
C CYS A 34 -7.67 17.26 -7.00
N ASP A 35 -8.73 16.46 -7.20
CA ASP A 35 -9.74 16.18 -6.19
C ASP A 35 -9.20 15.27 -5.07
N GLY A 36 -8.23 14.42 -5.38
CA GLY A 36 -7.54 13.56 -4.42
C GLY A 36 -6.20 13.05 -4.93
N LEU A 37 -5.32 12.71 -4.00
CA LEU A 37 -4.03 12.11 -4.29
C LEU A 37 -3.69 11.07 -3.22
N VAL A 38 -3.16 9.94 -3.66
CA VAL A 38 -2.46 8.98 -2.80
C VAL A 38 -0.99 9.00 -3.13
N GLU A 39 -0.15 9.28 -2.13
CA GLU A 39 1.30 9.12 -2.23
C GLU A 39 1.65 7.67 -1.92
N PHE A 40 2.24 6.97 -2.88
CA PHE A 40 2.61 5.57 -2.72
C PHE A 40 4.02 5.33 -3.26
N GLN A 41 4.98 5.09 -2.36
CA GLN A 41 6.38 4.83 -2.75
C GLN A 41 6.90 5.86 -3.78
N ASP A 42 7.26 5.37 -4.98
CA ASP A 42 7.74 6.18 -6.09
C ASP A 42 6.63 6.58 -7.07
N ALA A 43 5.37 6.54 -6.62
CA ALA A 43 4.20 6.89 -7.42
C ALA A 43 3.25 7.85 -6.70
N TYR A 44 2.52 8.61 -7.51
CA TYR A 44 1.32 9.35 -7.11
C TYR A 44 0.12 8.77 -7.85
N VAL A 45 -0.92 8.36 -7.13
CA VAL A 45 -2.22 8.07 -7.73
C VAL A 45 -3.06 9.34 -7.61
N ILE A 46 -3.39 9.94 -8.76
CA ILE A 46 -4.13 11.21 -8.83
C ILE A 46 -5.57 10.95 -9.22
N PHE A 47 -6.50 11.52 -8.49
CA PHE A 47 -7.93 11.30 -8.68
C PHE A 47 -8.62 12.57 -9.19
N GLN A 48 -9.46 12.39 -10.22
CA GLN A 48 -10.49 13.32 -10.63
C GLN A 48 -11.87 12.66 -10.47
N ILE A 49 -12.76 13.30 -9.71
CA ILE A 49 -14.06 12.75 -9.36
C ILE A 49 -15.15 13.58 -10.03
N LYS A 50 -16.10 12.93 -10.66
CA LYS A 50 -17.18 13.59 -11.38
C LYS A 50 -18.54 13.05 -10.94
N GLU A 51 -19.34 13.94 -10.37
CA GLU A 51 -20.74 13.66 -10.04
C GLU A 51 -21.66 14.05 -11.20
N LYS A 52 -22.74 13.30 -11.40
CA LYS A 52 -23.72 13.60 -12.43
C LYS A 52 -24.58 14.80 -12.04
N ASP A 53 -24.66 15.75 -12.94
CA ASP A 53 -25.39 17.01 -12.77
C ASP A 53 -26.67 17.02 -13.66
N GLY A 54 -27.71 16.39 -13.43
CA GLY A 54 -29.00 16.52 -14.12
C GLY A 54 -29.02 16.43 -15.67
N SER A 55 -27.85 16.32 -16.35
CA SER A 55 -27.75 16.15 -17.78
C SER A 55 -28.06 14.71 -18.21
N THR A 56 -28.30 14.49 -19.53
CA THR A 56 -28.45 13.10 -20.02
C THR A 56 -27.18 12.32 -19.78
N ALA A 57 -27.33 11.03 -19.44
CA ALA A 57 -26.23 10.16 -19.08
C ALA A 57 -25.06 10.19 -20.08
N GLN A 58 -25.37 10.07 -21.35
CA GLN A 58 -24.39 9.97 -22.44
C GLN A 58 -23.67 11.30 -22.70
N ASP A 59 -24.40 12.43 -22.69
CA ASP A 59 -23.85 13.77 -22.84
C ASP A 59 -22.93 14.14 -21.64
N TRP A 60 -23.35 13.80 -20.44
CA TRP A 60 -22.59 14.04 -19.23
C TRP A 60 -21.28 13.24 -19.24
N LEU A 61 -21.33 11.95 -19.53
CA LEU A 61 -20.16 11.08 -19.61
C LEU A 61 -19.15 11.62 -20.61
N HIS A 62 -19.61 11.98 -21.82
CA HIS A 62 -18.72 12.50 -22.85
C HIS A 62 -18.13 13.88 -22.52
N LYS A 63 -18.95 14.82 -22.04
CA LYS A 63 -18.50 16.21 -21.81
C LYS A 63 -17.75 16.39 -20.49
N LYS A 64 -18.25 15.79 -19.42
CA LYS A 64 -17.69 15.99 -18.06
C LYS A 64 -16.62 14.97 -17.72
N VAL A 65 -16.80 13.69 -18.02
CA VAL A 65 -15.84 12.65 -17.71
C VAL A 65 -14.73 12.64 -18.75
N TYR A 66 -15.02 12.33 -20.00
CA TYR A 66 -13.97 12.15 -21.01
C TYR A 66 -13.30 13.46 -21.47
N LYS A 67 -13.99 14.56 -21.58
CA LYS A 67 -13.36 15.82 -22.00
C LYS A 67 -12.79 16.58 -20.81
N LYS A 68 -13.62 16.93 -19.83
CA LYS A 68 -13.21 17.84 -18.75
C LYS A 68 -12.24 17.16 -17.78
N ALA A 69 -12.54 15.97 -17.27
CA ALA A 69 -11.67 15.29 -16.30
C ALA A 69 -10.32 14.89 -16.94
N VAL A 70 -10.34 14.40 -18.17
CA VAL A 70 -9.09 14.11 -18.92
C VAL A 70 -8.23 15.37 -19.10
N SER A 71 -8.85 16.51 -19.45
CA SER A 71 -8.12 17.78 -19.55
C SER A 71 -7.52 18.20 -18.22
N GLN A 72 -8.28 18.12 -17.13
CA GLN A 72 -7.80 18.45 -15.78
C GLN A 72 -6.61 17.57 -15.35
N ILE A 73 -6.70 16.26 -15.60
CA ILE A 73 -5.58 15.33 -15.31
C ILE A 73 -4.34 15.69 -16.14
N LYS A 74 -4.49 16.00 -17.43
CA LYS A 74 -3.37 16.43 -18.26
C LYS A 74 -2.71 17.69 -17.72
N ASP A 75 -3.51 18.72 -17.42
CA ASP A 75 -3.02 19.97 -16.84
C ASP A 75 -2.26 19.73 -15.54
N THR A 76 -2.75 18.82 -14.68
CA THR A 76 -2.10 18.42 -13.41
C THR A 76 -0.76 17.74 -13.65
N ILE A 77 -0.72 16.78 -14.56
CA ILE A 77 0.51 16.02 -14.89
C ILE A 77 1.55 16.96 -15.49
N ASP A 78 1.14 17.81 -16.43
CA ASP A 78 2.03 18.77 -17.09
C ASP A 78 2.59 19.77 -16.06
N MET A 79 1.78 20.20 -15.10
CA MET A 79 2.22 21.09 -14.02
C MET A 79 3.29 20.42 -13.16
N ILE A 80 3.04 19.18 -12.67
CA ILE A 80 4.01 18.44 -11.84
C ILE A 80 5.32 18.20 -12.61
N ARG A 81 5.23 17.79 -13.87
CA ARG A 81 6.40 17.47 -14.69
C ARG A 81 7.24 18.70 -15.05
N ASN A 82 6.60 19.82 -15.38
CA ASN A 82 7.30 21.02 -15.84
C ASN A 82 7.96 21.80 -14.71
N LEU A 83 7.42 21.75 -13.50
CA LEU A 83 7.97 22.50 -12.37
C LEU A 83 9.06 21.73 -11.61
N GLY A 84 9.22 20.42 -11.85
CA GLY A 84 10.21 19.58 -11.17
C GLY A 84 9.81 19.27 -9.73
N GLU A 85 9.66 20.30 -8.91
CA GLU A 85 9.12 20.25 -7.55
C GLU A 85 8.01 21.29 -7.41
N ILE A 86 6.91 20.92 -6.78
CA ILE A 86 5.77 21.80 -6.57
C ILE A 86 5.26 21.66 -5.12
N GLU A 87 5.24 22.76 -4.38
CA GLU A 87 4.58 22.82 -3.09
C GLU A 87 3.07 22.94 -3.30
N VAL A 88 2.33 22.03 -2.73
CA VAL A 88 0.86 22.03 -2.77
C VAL A 88 0.32 22.01 -1.35
N GLU A 89 -0.88 22.53 -1.19
CA GLU A 89 -1.60 22.58 0.08
C GLU A 89 -2.82 21.67 -0.01
N SER A 90 -2.98 20.76 0.95
CA SER A 90 -4.18 19.95 1.09
C SER A 90 -5.35 20.77 1.65
N PHE A 91 -6.55 20.23 1.55
CA PHE A 91 -7.74 20.86 2.15
C PHE A 91 -7.60 21.08 3.66
N SER A 92 -6.83 20.24 4.36
CA SER A 92 -6.53 20.39 5.80
C SER A 92 -5.49 21.46 6.11
N GLY A 93 -4.90 22.11 5.08
CA GLY A 93 -3.82 23.10 5.24
C GLY A 93 -2.43 22.45 5.36
N GLU A 94 -2.30 21.15 5.22
CA GLU A 94 -1.02 20.46 5.19
C GLU A 94 -0.30 20.77 3.89
N LYS A 95 0.98 21.15 3.99
CA LYS A 95 1.85 21.40 2.84
C LYS A 95 2.69 20.16 2.53
N ILE A 96 2.68 19.76 1.28
CA ILE A 96 3.48 18.65 0.75
C ILE A 96 4.21 19.09 -0.51
N THR A 97 5.36 18.49 -0.76
CA THR A 97 6.13 18.72 -1.98
C THR A 97 5.95 17.52 -2.91
N LEU A 98 5.37 17.77 -4.08
CA LEU A 98 5.30 16.79 -5.14
C LEU A 98 6.54 16.92 -6.03
N VAL A 99 7.14 15.78 -6.40
CA VAL A 99 8.35 15.73 -7.22
C VAL A 99 8.06 15.06 -8.57
N SER A 100 8.61 15.60 -9.63
CA SER A 100 8.37 15.13 -11.01
C SER A 100 8.97 13.77 -11.33
N THR A 101 9.89 13.29 -10.47
CA THR A 101 10.56 11.99 -10.65
C THR A 101 9.68 10.79 -10.33
N LYS A 102 8.59 10.99 -9.57
CA LYS A 102 7.66 9.91 -9.25
C LYS A 102 6.74 9.60 -10.45
N GLN A 103 6.40 8.33 -10.57
CA GLN A 103 5.39 7.89 -11.53
C GLN A 103 4.02 8.50 -11.19
N ILE A 104 3.28 8.92 -12.20
CA ILE A 104 1.93 9.45 -12.00
C ILE A 104 0.93 8.47 -12.61
N MET A 105 0.01 7.98 -11.78
CA MET A 105 -1.09 7.10 -12.15
C MET A 105 -2.41 7.86 -12.07
N PRO A 106 -2.97 8.30 -13.19
CA PRO A 106 -4.21 9.05 -13.19
C PRO A 106 -5.43 8.12 -13.14
N VAL A 107 -6.39 8.52 -12.32
CA VAL A 107 -7.67 7.83 -12.12
C VAL A 107 -8.82 8.83 -12.23
N ILE A 108 -9.81 8.52 -13.02
CA ILE A 108 -11.09 9.22 -13.07
C ILE A 108 -12.15 8.32 -12.45
N ILE A 109 -12.88 8.86 -11.48
CA ILE A 109 -14.02 8.19 -10.86
C ILE A 109 -15.26 9.00 -11.20
N PHE A 110 -16.27 8.34 -11.75
CA PHE A 110 -17.54 8.97 -12.01
C PHE A 110 -18.65 8.32 -11.19
N ASP A 111 -19.50 9.17 -10.62
CA ASP A 111 -20.65 8.76 -9.82
C ASP A 111 -21.92 9.01 -10.64
N SER A 112 -22.66 7.94 -10.93
CA SER A 112 -23.88 7.98 -11.68
C SER A 112 -24.79 6.83 -11.27
N ASP A 113 -26.07 7.13 -11.06
CA ASP A 113 -27.10 6.15 -10.73
C ASP A 113 -27.46 5.23 -11.90
N ASP A 114 -27.01 5.55 -13.12
CA ASP A 114 -27.28 4.75 -14.30
C ASP A 114 -26.30 3.60 -14.44
N ASN A 115 -26.76 2.38 -14.26
CA ASN A 115 -25.97 1.14 -14.39
C ASN A 115 -25.57 0.77 -15.83
N ASP A 116 -26.00 1.55 -16.83
CA ASP A 116 -25.78 1.25 -18.25
C ASP A 116 -24.43 1.73 -18.81
N TYR A 117 -23.57 2.30 -17.97
CA TYR A 117 -22.24 2.72 -18.43
C TYR A 117 -21.32 1.53 -18.55
N LYS A 118 -21.01 1.17 -19.79
CA LYS A 118 -19.87 0.28 -20.06
C LYS A 118 -18.61 0.98 -19.62
N GLN A 119 -17.77 0.27 -18.89
CA GLN A 119 -16.43 0.74 -18.55
C GLN A 119 -15.66 1.06 -19.82
N VAL A 120 -15.12 2.26 -19.91
CA VAL A 120 -14.37 2.67 -21.08
C VAL A 120 -13.01 3.18 -20.62
N HIS A 121 -11.98 2.62 -21.24
CA HIS A 121 -10.62 3.06 -21.03
C HIS A 121 -10.34 4.25 -21.93
N VAL A 122 -9.75 5.31 -21.38
CA VAL A 122 -9.33 6.46 -22.15
C VAL A 122 -7.84 6.39 -22.37
N SER A 123 -7.42 5.95 -23.56
CA SER A 123 -6.09 6.27 -24.04
C SER A 123 -6.12 7.62 -24.72
N SER A 124 -5.17 8.54 -24.45
CA SER A 124 -5.04 9.75 -25.22
C SER A 124 -4.30 9.42 -26.53
N GLN A 125 -4.85 9.84 -27.65
CA GLN A 125 -4.31 9.58 -29.00
C GLN A 125 -2.89 10.14 -29.26
N ASN A 126 -2.35 10.98 -28.37
CA ASN A 126 -1.10 11.69 -28.62
C ASN A 126 -0.11 11.56 -27.46
N ASN A 127 0.50 10.45 -27.23
CA ASN A 127 1.55 10.17 -26.25
C ASN A 127 1.13 9.41 -25.00
N ALA A 128 0.55 8.24 -25.17
CA ALA A 128 0.61 7.20 -24.14
C ALA A 128 0.18 7.59 -22.70
N LEU A 129 -0.59 8.67 -22.53
CA LEU A 129 -1.20 8.94 -21.23
C LEU A 129 -2.37 7.97 -21.03
N ARG A 130 -2.14 6.97 -20.20
CA ARG A 130 -3.15 5.97 -19.85
C ARG A 130 -3.85 6.40 -18.58
N ILE A 131 -5.17 6.49 -18.63
CA ILE A 131 -6.00 6.93 -17.52
C ILE A 131 -6.95 5.79 -17.17
N ASN A 132 -6.93 5.38 -15.91
CA ASN A 132 -7.94 4.48 -15.36
C ASN A 132 -9.27 5.23 -15.20
N VAL A 133 -10.35 4.68 -15.74
CA VAL A 133 -11.69 5.24 -15.58
C VAL A 133 -12.60 4.20 -14.93
N PHE A 134 -13.24 4.57 -13.83
CA PHE A 134 -14.13 3.71 -13.07
C PHE A 134 -15.46 4.40 -12.80
N SER A 135 -16.55 3.60 -12.75
CA SER A 135 -17.70 4.01 -11.95
C SER A 135 -17.33 3.94 -10.46
N MET A 136 -18.00 4.70 -9.61
CA MET A 136 -17.78 4.64 -8.16
C MET A 136 -17.98 3.21 -7.63
N ASN A 137 -19.00 2.51 -8.10
CA ASN A 137 -19.29 1.14 -7.68
C ASN A 137 -18.17 0.16 -8.05
N ASP A 138 -17.64 0.26 -9.27
CA ASP A 138 -16.52 -0.61 -9.70
C ASP A 138 -15.24 -0.28 -8.99
N PHE A 139 -15.00 1.00 -8.71
CA PHE A 139 -13.84 1.43 -7.95
C PHE A 139 -13.87 0.86 -6.51
N VAL A 140 -15.00 0.98 -5.81
CA VAL A 140 -15.17 0.41 -4.47
C VAL A 140 -15.03 -1.12 -4.51
N ARG A 141 -15.67 -1.78 -5.48
CA ARG A 141 -15.55 -3.24 -5.66
C ARG A 141 -14.10 -3.67 -5.88
N MET A 142 -13.35 -2.94 -6.70
CA MET A 142 -11.94 -3.20 -6.93
C MET A 142 -11.13 -3.06 -5.63
N LEU A 143 -11.34 -2.00 -4.87
CA LEU A 143 -10.68 -1.79 -3.58
C LEU A 143 -11.00 -2.92 -2.60
N ASP A 144 -12.27 -3.30 -2.45
CA ASP A 144 -12.70 -4.41 -1.58
C ASP A 144 -12.09 -5.75 -1.99
N SER A 145 -12.02 -6.00 -3.30
CA SER A 145 -11.57 -7.29 -3.83
C SER A 145 -10.06 -7.47 -3.78
N ILE A 146 -9.30 -6.39 -3.97
CA ILE A 146 -7.82 -6.40 -3.97
C ILE A 146 -7.29 -6.14 -2.57
N ALA A 147 -7.83 -5.15 -1.88
CA ALA A 147 -7.68 -4.80 -0.47
C ALA A 147 -6.27 -4.39 0.01
N ILE A 148 -5.20 -4.79 -0.63
CA ILE A 148 -3.82 -4.50 -0.23
C ILE A 148 -3.29 -3.29 -1.01
N PRO A 149 -2.75 -2.24 -0.35
CA PRO A 149 -2.28 -1.01 -1.00
C PRO A 149 -1.34 -1.26 -2.17
N TYR A 150 -0.32 -2.10 -1.99
CA TYR A 150 0.62 -2.46 -3.04
C TYR A 150 -0.08 -3.07 -4.25
N ASP A 151 -0.96 -4.03 -3.99
CA ASP A 151 -1.69 -4.73 -5.05
C ASP A 151 -2.69 -3.82 -5.77
N ILE A 152 -3.31 -2.86 -5.07
CA ILE A 152 -4.19 -1.85 -5.69
C ILE A 152 -3.40 -1.01 -6.71
N VAL A 153 -2.24 -0.49 -6.32
CA VAL A 153 -1.42 0.33 -7.22
C VAL A 153 -0.92 -0.49 -8.40
N TYR A 154 -0.44 -1.70 -8.15
CA TYR A 154 0.02 -2.59 -9.20
C TYR A 154 -1.12 -3.03 -10.14
N TYR A 155 -2.32 -3.26 -9.60
CA TYR A 155 -3.52 -3.52 -10.41
C TYR A 155 -3.85 -2.34 -11.34
N LEU A 156 -3.81 -1.11 -10.83
CA LEU A 156 -4.06 0.09 -11.65
C LEU A 156 -3.07 0.21 -12.81
N GLU A 157 -1.80 -0.10 -12.57
CA GLU A 157 -0.76 -0.14 -13.60
C GLU A 157 -1.02 -1.23 -14.65
N LEU A 158 -1.27 -2.45 -14.18
CA LEU A 158 -1.58 -3.59 -15.04
C LEU A 158 -2.82 -3.31 -15.89
N ARG A 159 -3.87 -2.79 -15.27
CA ARG A 159 -5.12 -2.45 -15.94
C ARG A 159 -4.90 -1.49 -17.10
N THR A 160 -4.12 -0.43 -16.92
CA THR A 160 -3.80 0.49 -18.00
C THR A 160 -2.93 -0.12 -19.10
N SER A 161 -2.14 -1.14 -18.79
CA SER A 161 -1.32 -1.83 -19.77
C SER A 161 -2.13 -2.75 -20.68
N PHE A 162 -3.19 -3.36 -20.17
CA PHE A 162 -4.04 -4.27 -20.92
C PHE A 162 -5.08 -3.57 -21.80
N PHE A 163 -5.50 -2.37 -21.44
CA PHE A 163 -6.64 -1.73 -22.11
C PHE A 163 -6.22 -0.65 -23.14
N ASP A 164 -5.43 -1.02 -24.10
CA ASP A 164 -5.17 -0.17 -25.29
C ASP A 164 -6.23 -0.34 -26.39
N GLY A 165 -7.52 -0.49 -26.00
CA GLY A 165 -8.65 -0.44 -26.93
C GLY A 165 -9.36 -1.77 -27.19
N GLU A 166 -8.77 -2.91 -26.84
CA GLU A 166 -9.40 -4.23 -26.92
C GLU A 166 -9.21 -5.00 -25.63
N PHE A 167 -10.22 -5.77 -25.24
CA PHE A 167 -10.09 -6.65 -24.07
C PHE A 167 -9.04 -7.74 -24.34
N PRO A 168 -8.08 -7.95 -23.44
CA PRO A 168 -7.03 -8.92 -23.65
C PRO A 168 -7.61 -10.33 -23.66
N GLU A 169 -7.13 -11.11 -24.61
CA GLU A 169 -7.29 -12.55 -24.58
C GLU A 169 -6.10 -13.14 -23.81
N PHE A 170 -6.35 -14.05 -22.91
CA PHE A 170 -5.31 -14.73 -22.17
C PHE A 170 -5.54 -16.24 -22.14
N PHE A 171 -4.44 -16.98 -22.01
CA PHE A 171 -4.48 -18.42 -21.95
C PHE A 171 -4.62 -18.88 -20.52
N ILE A 172 -5.69 -19.60 -20.20
CA ILE A 172 -5.84 -20.29 -18.92
C ILE A 172 -5.31 -21.71 -19.12
N ASN A 173 -4.17 -22.00 -18.50
CA ASN A 173 -3.68 -23.37 -18.40
C ASN A 173 -4.43 -24.06 -17.25
N HIS A 174 -5.31 -24.98 -17.56
CA HIS A 174 -5.86 -25.89 -16.57
C HIS A 174 -4.77 -26.88 -16.15
N VAL A 175 -4.40 -26.84 -14.87
CA VAL A 175 -3.27 -27.60 -14.29
C VAL A 175 -3.43 -29.13 -14.41
N ASN A 176 -4.60 -29.62 -14.78
CA ASN A 176 -4.90 -31.05 -14.90
C ASN A 176 -5.42 -31.52 -16.27
N ASP A 177 -5.60 -30.61 -17.23
CA ASP A 177 -6.01 -30.97 -18.58
C ASP A 177 -5.11 -30.26 -19.59
N GLU A 178 -4.65 -30.98 -20.58
CA GLU A 178 -3.81 -30.47 -21.68
C GLU A 178 -4.55 -29.42 -22.56
N MET A 179 -5.75 -29.01 -22.20
CA MET A 179 -6.51 -28.01 -22.91
C MET A 179 -6.20 -26.59 -22.41
N THR A 180 -5.60 -25.81 -23.28
CA THR A 180 -5.48 -24.37 -23.12
C THR A 180 -6.80 -23.73 -23.54
N THR A 181 -7.48 -23.07 -22.61
CA THR A 181 -8.68 -22.29 -22.91
C THR A 181 -8.30 -20.83 -23.08
N ILE A 182 -8.74 -20.21 -24.17
CA ILE A 182 -8.63 -18.76 -24.36
C ILE A 182 -9.79 -18.13 -23.60
N ALA A 183 -9.49 -17.34 -22.57
CA ALA A 183 -10.47 -16.55 -21.85
C ALA A 183 -10.35 -15.09 -22.23
N ARG A 184 -11.48 -14.42 -22.38
CA ARG A 184 -11.57 -13.00 -22.66
C ARG A 184 -12.05 -12.27 -21.41
N ILE A 185 -11.37 -11.18 -21.05
CA ILE A 185 -11.84 -10.32 -19.97
C ILE A 185 -12.95 -9.44 -20.53
N GLU A 186 -14.16 -9.58 -20.02
CA GLU A 186 -15.33 -8.87 -20.52
C GLU A 186 -15.76 -7.70 -19.63
N ASN A 187 -15.31 -7.69 -18.38
CA ASN A 187 -15.68 -6.69 -17.37
C ASN A 187 -14.62 -6.54 -16.28
N GLU A 188 -14.85 -5.61 -15.36
CA GLU A 188 -13.92 -5.33 -14.24
C GLU A 188 -13.74 -6.53 -13.30
N GLU A 189 -14.80 -7.30 -13.06
CA GLU A 189 -14.72 -8.50 -12.21
C GLU A 189 -13.77 -9.54 -12.81
N GLY A 190 -13.89 -9.81 -14.11
CA GLY A 190 -12.96 -10.68 -14.83
C GLY A 190 -11.52 -10.19 -14.80
N MET A 191 -11.30 -8.86 -14.83
CA MET A 191 -9.97 -8.28 -14.70
C MET A 191 -9.39 -8.45 -13.29
N ILE A 192 -10.21 -8.29 -12.27
CA ILE A 192 -9.82 -8.53 -10.87
C ILE A 192 -9.45 -10.00 -10.65
N ASP A 193 -10.25 -10.91 -11.18
CA ASP A 193 -10.00 -12.35 -11.06
C ASP A 193 -8.72 -12.76 -11.80
N TYR A 194 -8.50 -12.20 -12.98
CA TYR A 194 -7.24 -12.39 -13.70
C TYR A 194 -6.04 -11.89 -12.90
N TYR A 195 -6.13 -10.68 -12.32
CA TYR A 195 -5.08 -10.14 -11.47
C TYR A 195 -4.79 -11.05 -10.27
N LYS A 196 -5.84 -11.51 -9.59
CA LYS A 196 -5.70 -12.45 -8.46
C LYS A 196 -5.04 -13.76 -8.89
N ALA A 197 -5.43 -14.32 -10.02
CA ALA A 197 -4.81 -15.52 -10.54
C ALA A 197 -3.33 -15.33 -10.88
N LEU A 198 -2.99 -14.17 -11.46
CA LEU A 198 -1.60 -13.82 -11.80
C LEU A 198 -0.73 -13.67 -10.55
N THR A 199 -1.24 -13.01 -9.51
CA THR A 199 -0.47 -12.66 -8.31
C THR A 199 -0.46 -13.75 -7.25
N ASN A 200 -1.51 -14.56 -7.15
CA ASN A 200 -1.60 -15.64 -6.16
C ASN A 200 -0.68 -16.83 -6.51
N GLY A 201 -0.33 -17.01 -7.77
CA GLY A 201 0.33 -18.21 -8.23
C GLY A 201 -0.48 -19.45 -7.80
N ASN A 202 0.22 -20.46 -7.23
CA ASN A 202 -0.43 -21.66 -6.69
C ASN A 202 -0.78 -21.56 -5.19
N LYS A 203 -0.68 -20.36 -4.58
CA LYS A 203 -0.97 -20.17 -3.16
C LYS A 203 -2.44 -19.81 -2.97
N ASN A 204 -3.11 -20.57 -2.13
CA ASN A 204 -4.42 -20.20 -1.62
C ASN A 204 -4.22 -19.14 -0.54
N ILE A 205 -4.41 -17.87 -0.88
CA ILE A 205 -4.23 -16.77 0.07
C ILE A 205 -5.47 -16.70 0.96
N ASP A 206 -5.23 -16.82 2.26
CA ASP A 206 -6.28 -16.73 3.26
C ASP A 206 -6.88 -15.31 3.28
N GLN A 207 -8.17 -15.21 3.03
CA GLN A 207 -8.91 -13.95 3.09
C GLN A 207 -8.84 -13.33 4.49
N ASN A 208 -8.79 -14.15 5.55
CA ASN A 208 -8.65 -13.67 6.92
C ASN A 208 -7.30 -12.94 7.14
N ALA A 209 -6.25 -13.35 6.44
CA ALA A 209 -4.96 -12.64 6.52
C ALA A 209 -5.06 -11.23 5.90
N ILE A 210 -5.77 -11.10 4.78
CA ILE A 210 -6.02 -9.80 4.14
C ILE A 210 -6.83 -8.88 5.06
N GLU A 211 -7.90 -9.39 5.65
CA GLU A 211 -8.73 -8.65 6.60
C GLU A 211 -7.97 -8.29 7.88
N GLY A 212 -7.13 -9.20 8.39
CA GLY A 212 -6.23 -8.93 9.51
C GLY A 212 -5.25 -7.81 9.22
N PHE A 213 -4.68 -7.77 8.03
CA PHE A 213 -3.80 -6.67 7.61
C PHE A 213 -4.55 -5.34 7.49
N ARG A 214 -5.73 -5.33 6.89
CA ARG A 214 -6.61 -4.14 6.84
C ARG A 214 -6.93 -3.63 8.25
N PHE A 215 -7.21 -4.53 9.19
CA PHE A 215 -7.43 -4.15 10.57
C PHE A 215 -6.19 -3.49 11.18
N ILE A 216 -4.99 -4.00 10.93
CA ILE A 216 -3.73 -3.40 11.39
C ILE A 216 -3.55 -2.01 10.78
N VAL A 217 -3.72 -1.86 9.47
CA VAL A 217 -3.63 -0.58 8.76
C VAL A 217 -4.58 0.46 9.38
N LYS A 218 -5.82 0.07 9.62
CA LYS A 218 -6.84 0.96 10.18
C LYS A 218 -6.57 1.37 11.62
N ASN A 219 -6.11 0.42 12.45
CA ASN A 219 -5.91 0.65 13.89
C ASN A 219 -4.48 1.08 14.24
N PHE A 220 -3.52 0.97 13.32
CA PHE A 220 -2.15 1.41 13.53
C PHE A 220 -2.09 2.87 13.98
N GLN A 221 -2.95 3.68 13.43
CA GLN A 221 -3.05 5.13 13.65
C GLN A 221 -3.53 5.50 15.05
N GLU A 222 -4.45 4.74 15.63
CA GLU A 222 -5.05 5.07 16.94
C GLU A 222 -4.09 4.81 18.09
N ARG A 223 -3.12 3.92 17.92
CA ARG A 223 -2.18 3.50 18.98
C ARG A 223 -0.87 4.29 19.00
N LEU A 224 -0.48 4.91 17.90
CA LEU A 224 0.76 5.68 17.79
C LEU A 224 0.61 7.15 18.12
N LEU A 225 -0.61 7.68 18.13
CA LEU A 225 -0.88 9.08 18.51
C LEU A 225 -0.55 9.38 19.99
N ASP A 226 -0.53 8.37 20.84
CA ASP A 226 -0.06 8.46 22.22
C ASP A 226 1.47 8.33 22.35
N GLY A 227 2.17 8.14 21.23
CA GLY A 227 3.58 7.79 21.19
C GLY A 227 4.54 8.89 21.58
N LYS A 228 4.97 8.85 22.82
CA LYS A 228 6.14 9.59 23.31
C LYS A 228 7.48 9.00 22.81
N LEU A 229 7.48 7.92 22.05
CA LEU A 229 8.67 7.11 21.73
C LEU A 229 9.19 7.29 20.30
N TYR A 230 8.38 7.80 19.36
CA TYR A 230 8.77 7.93 17.96
C TYR A 230 8.70 9.36 17.47
N SER A 231 9.64 9.74 16.62
CA SER A 231 9.51 10.94 15.81
C SER A 231 8.40 10.72 14.74
N LYS A 232 7.80 11.82 14.29
CA LYS A 232 6.81 11.79 13.19
C LYS A 232 7.40 11.15 11.92
N ASP A 233 8.70 11.33 11.70
CA ASP A 233 9.40 10.82 10.53
C ASP A 233 9.61 9.28 10.61
N GLU A 234 10.04 8.75 11.77
CA GLU A 234 10.17 7.30 11.98
C GLU A 234 8.83 6.58 11.83
N TYR A 235 7.77 7.19 12.32
CA TYR A 235 6.40 6.70 12.12
C TYR A 235 6.04 6.60 10.64
N ARG A 236 6.22 7.70 9.90
CA ARG A 236 5.91 7.74 8.46
C ARG A 236 6.76 6.76 7.66
N GLU A 237 8.03 6.59 8.02
CA GLU A 237 8.90 5.59 7.40
C GLU A 237 8.40 4.16 7.65
N THR A 238 8.00 3.81 8.87
CA THR A 238 7.42 2.49 9.17
C THR A 238 6.20 2.19 8.30
N LEU A 239 5.30 3.17 8.15
CA LEU A 239 4.12 3.03 7.29
C LEU A 239 4.48 2.80 5.82
N LYS A 240 5.52 3.46 5.30
CA LYS A 240 5.99 3.23 3.92
C LYS A 240 6.42 1.78 3.69
N TYR A 241 7.04 1.14 4.68
CA TYR A 241 7.40 -0.27 4.56
C TYR A 241 6.20 -1.21 4.63
N LEU A 242 5.19 -0.89 5.43
CA LEU A 242 3.93 -1.65 5.44
C LEU A 242 3.19 -1.54 4.11
N LEU A 243 3.21 -0.36 3.46
CA LEU A 243 2.64 -0.17 2.14
C LEU A 243 3.32 -1.01 1.04
N LYS A 244 4.54 -1.50 1.26
CA LYS A 244 5.27 -2.35 0.30
C LYS A 244 4.86 -3.83 0.36
N LEU A 245 4.09 -4.22 1.37
CA LEU A 245 3.63 -5.60 1.50
C LEU A 245 2.59 -5.91 0.42
N ASN A 246 2.90 -6.87 -0.44
CA ASN A 246 1.96 -7.42 -1.39
C ASN A 246 1.14 -8.55 -0.76
N ARG A 247 0.15 -9.04 -1.45
CA ARG A 247 -0.78 -10.09 -1.00
C ARG A 247 -0.07 -11.34 -0.45
N ASN A 248 1.00 -11.81 -1.10
CA ASN A 248 1.76 -12.98 -0.65
C ASN A 248 2.53 -12.71 0.64
N THR A 249 3.15 -11.54 0.73
CA THR A 249 3.93 -11.13 1.90
C THR A 249 3.04 -10.78 3.09
N VAL A 250 1.86 -10.22 2.84
CA VAL A 250 0.83 -9.96 3.87
C VAL A 250 0.39 -11.26 4.55
N HIS A 251 0.20 -12.34 3.80
CA HIS A 251 -0.17 -13.64 4.39
C HIS A 251 0.88 -14.10 5.40
N ASP A 252 2.16 -14.10 5.01
CA ASP A 252 3.26 -14.50 5.89
C ASP A 252 3.45 -13.52 7.06
N PHE A 253 3.21 -12.23 6.85
CA PHE A 253 3.24 -11.20 7.88
C PHE A 253 2.19 -11.45 8.96
N ILE A 254 0.94 -11.69 8.58
CA ILE A 254 -0.17 -11.93 9.51
C ILE A 254 -0.03 -13.27 10.22
N LEU A 255 0.47 -14.30 9.54
CA LEU A 255 0.72 -15.58 10.19
C LEU A 255 1.68 -15.43 11.39
N ARG A 256 2.76 -14.66 11.23
CA ARG A 256 3.70 -14.38 12.33
C ARG A 256 3.09 -13.50 13.41
N TRP A 257 2.27 -12.55 13.03
CA TRP A 257 1.50 -11.75 13.97
C TRP A 257 0.61 -12.61 14.88
N GLN A 258 -0.12 -13.55 14.31
CA GLN A 258 -0.97 -14.48 15.06
C GLN A 258 -0.15 -15.36 16.01
N ILE A 259 0.98 -15.90 15.54
CA ILE A 259 1.89 -16.68 16.39
C ILE A 259 2.38 -15.83 17.58
N CYS A 260 2.68 -14.57 17.38
CA CYS A 260 3.11 -13.67 18.46
C CYS A 260 2.00 -13.41 19.49
N ILE A 261 0.75 -13.23 19.02
CA ILE A 261 -0.39 -13.13 19.95
C ILE A 261 -0.52 -14.41 20.79
N GLU A 262 -0.40 -15.59 20.17
CA GLU A 262 -0.47 -16.86 20.91
C GLU A 262 0.66 -16.99 21.95
N HIS A 263 1.88 -16.53 21.65
CA HIS A 263 2.97 -16.50 22.62
C HIS A 263 2.70 -15.51 23.74
N CYS A 264 2.19 -14.31 23.42
CA CYS A 264 1.80 -13.34 24.42
C CYS A 264 0.76 -13.90 25.41
N LEU A 265 -0.29 -14.54 24.90
CA LEU A 265 -1.33 -15.17 25.72
C LEU A 265 -0.80 -16.29 26.64
N LYS A 266 0.35 -16.87 26.32
CA LYS A 266 1.03 -17.88 27.11
C LYS A 266 2.15 -17.33 28.00
N GLU A 267 2.33 -15.99 27.99
CA GLU A 267 3.42 -15.29 28.67
C GLU A 267 4.82 -15.78 28.21
N GLU A 268 4.92 -16.24 26.98
CA GLU A 268 6.18 -16.76 26.43
C GLU A 268 6.99 -15.63 25.78
N LYS A 269 8.28 -15.51 26.17
CA LYS A 269 9.25 -14.70 25.44
C LYS A 269 9.67 -15.43 24.17
N ALA A 270 9.46 -14.81 23.03
CA ALA A 270 9.83 -15.38 21.73
C ALA A 270 10.26 -14.31 20.72
N ILE A 271 11.12 -14.72 19.79
CA ILE A 271 11.57 -13.87 18.68
C ILE A 271 11.36 -14.64 17.37
N HIS A 272 10.62 -14.06 16.45
CA HIS A 272 10.39 -14.56 15.11
C HIS A 272 10.85 -13.56 14.08
N HIS A 273 11.14 -14.00 12.86
CA HIS A 273 11.52 -13.08 11.79
C HIS A 273 10.82 -13.41 10.49
N PHE A 274 10.76 -12.40 9.63
CA PHE A 274 10.25 -12.47 8.27
C PHE A 274 11.09 -11.58 7.36
N LEU A 275 11.56 -12.12 6.24
CA LEU A 275 12.37 -11.41 5.27
C LEU A 275 11.56 -11.18 4.00
N ILE A 276 11.62 -9.96 3.47
CA ILE A 276 11.08 -9.62 2.17
C ILE A 276 12.24 -9.43 1.21
N ASP A 277 12.26 -10.24 0.17
CA ASP A 277 13.21 -10.06 -0.93
C ASP A 277 12.62 -9.07 -1.95
N THR A 278 12.81 -7.78 -1.67
CA THR A 278 12.29 -6.69 -2.53
C THR A 278 13.41 -5.88 -3.22
N GLY A 279 14.61 -6.44 -3.38
CA GLY A 279 15.76 -5.73 -3.94
C GLY A 279 16.43 -4.74 -2.99
N ASN A 280 15.71 -4.24 -1.98
CA ASN A 280 16.21 -3.47 -0.84
C ASN A 280 15.92 -4.25 0.44
N ALA A 281 16.58 -5.37 0.63
CA ALA A 281 16.36 -6.35 1.70
C ALA A 281 15.76 -5.74 2.99
N VAL A 282 14.47 -5.96 3.20
CA VAL A 282 13.73 -5.51 4.39
C VAL A 282 13.39 -6.72 5.23
N GLY A 283 13.62 -6.63 6.54
CA GLY A 283 13.27 -7.68 7.47
C GLY A 283 12.38 -7.18 8.61
N TYR A 284 11.46 -8.02 9.03
CA TYR A 284 10.63 -7.80 10.19
C TYR A 284 11.04 -8.77 11.30
N LEU A 285 11.31 -8.23 12.48
CA LEU A 285 11.64 -8.97 13.68
C LEU A 285 10.48 -8.84 14.67
N TYR A 286 9.79 -9.94 14.91
CA TYR A 286 8.67 -10.00 15.83
C TYR A 286 9.15 -10.47 17.20
N ILE A 287 8.84 -9.72 18.24
CA ILE A 287 9.34 -9.93 19.59
C ILE A 287 8.16 -9.94 20.54
N THR A 288 8.09 -10.94 21.44
CA THR A 288 7.03 -11.07 22.43
C THR A 288 7.58 -11.11 23.85
N GLY A 289 6.82 -10.57 24.79
CA GLY A 289 7.15 -10.61 26.23
C GLY A 289 8.26 -9.66 26.65
N TYR A 290 8.54 -8.61 25.87
CA TYR A 290 9.50 -7.57 26.17
C TYR A 290 8.81 -6.21 26.10
N SER A 291 9.23 -5.26 26.94
CA SER A 291 8.75 -3.88 26.95
C SER A 291 9.73 -2.96 26.28
N LEU A 292 9.28 -2.19 25.27
CA LEU A 292 10.12 -1.19 24.63
C LEU A 292 10.55 -0.07 25.60
N THR A 293 9.74 0.21 26.61
CA THR A 293 10.05 1.23 27.62
C THR A 293 11.15 0.78 28.59
N GLU A 294 11.13 -0.49 28.99
CA GLU A 294 12.01 -1.03 30.03
C GLU A 294 13.28 -1.67 29.44
N GLU A 295 13.17 -2.28 28.26
CA GLU A 295 14.21 -3.12 27.66
C GLU A 295 14.70 -2.55 26.30
N LYS A 296 14.61 -1.23 26.11
CA LYS A 296 14.93 -0.57 24.84
C LYS A 296 16.30 -0.89 24.29
N ASP A 297 17.32 -0.85 25.13
CA ASP A 297 18.72 -1.09 24.72
C ASP A 297 18.91 -2.53 24.22
N PHE A 298 18.29 -3.50 24.88
CA PHE A 298 18.29 -4.88 24.47
C PHE A 298 17.55 -5.08 23.13
N LEU A 299 16.40 -4.46 22.98
CA LEU A 299 15.59 -4.57 21.75
C LEU A 299 16.29 -3.91 20.56
N ASP A 300 16.93 -2.74 20.77
CA ASP A 300 17.76 -2.08 19.76
C ASP A 300 18.96 -2.96 19.37
N PHE A 301 19.64 -3.54 20.34
CA PHE A 301 20.76 -4.45 20.09
C PHE A 301 20.32 -5.67 19.25
N ILE A 302 19.23 -6.34 19.61
CA ILE A 302 18.74 -7.51 18.86
C ILE A 302 18.32 -7.11 17.44
N LEU A 303 17.69 -5.96 17.27
CA LEU A 303 17.30 -5.47 15.95
C LEU A 303 18.53 -5.14 15.08
N ARG A 304 19.58 -4.55 15.64
CA ARG A 304 20.87 -4.33 14.94
C ARG A 304 21.53 -5.64 14.55
N LEU A 305 21.58 -6.59 15.46
CA LEU A 305 22.15 -7.91 15.20
C LEU A 305 21.39 -8.66 14.10
N PHE A 306 20.05 -8.59 14.10
CA PHE A 306 19.20 -9.13 13.05
C PHE A 306 19.49 -8.47 11.69
N LYS A 307 19.52 -7.13 11.66
CA LYS A 307 19.84 -6.35 10.48
C LYS A 307 21.20 -6.73 9.90
N TYR A 308 22.22 -6.84 10.77
CA TYR A 308 23.59 -7.21 10.42
C TYR A 308 23.66 -8.64 9.85
N LYS A 309 23.07 -9.62 10.54
CA LYS A 309 23.04 -11.04 10.14
C LYS A 309 22.53 -11.25 8.72
N PHE A 310 21.43 -10.61 8.39
CA PHE A 310 20.76 -10.77 7.10
C PHE A 310 21.14 -9.71 6.07
N LYS A 311 22.09 -8.83 6.40
CA LYS A 311 22.57 -7.72 5.53
C LYS A 311 21.42 -6.87 4.98
N LEU A 312 20.45 -6.55 5.86
CA LEU A 312 19.25 -5.83 5.48
C LEU A 312 19.55 -4.34 5.27
N ALA A 313 18.92 -3.72 4.28
CA ALA A 313 18.89 -2.27 4.18
C ALA A 313 18.07 -1.67 5.34
N THR A 314 16.96 -2.32 5.68
CA THR A 314 16.09 -1.89 6.79
C THR A 314 15.63 -3.08 7.62
N ALA A 315 15.68 -2.93 8.94
CA ALA A 315 15.07 -3.84 9.90
C ALA A 315 13.93 -3.13 10.64
N ILE A 316 12.80 -3.82 10.78
CA ILE A 316 11.63 -3.33 11.50
C ILE A 316 11.34 -4.28 12.65
N GLY A 317 11.40 -3.77 13.88
CA GLY A 317 11.02 -4.48 15.09
C GLY A 317 9.52 -4.31 15.34
N VAL A 318 8.83 -5.41 15.64
CA VAL A 318 7.41 -5.43 16.02
C VAL A 318 7.32 -6.10 17.39
N VAL A 319 7.14 -5.28 18.41
CA VAL A 319 7.20 -5.71 19.81
C VAL A 319 5.78 -5.85 20.35
N PHE A 320 5.46 -7.06 20.79
CA PHE A 320 4.16 -7.40 21.38
C PHE A 320 4.26 -7.48 22.89
N ASN A 321 3.38 -6.80 23.59
CA ASN A 321 3.31 -6.86 25.03
C ASN A 321 1.86 -6.96 25.51
N MET A 322 1.60 -7.82 26.49
CA MET A 322 0.27 -7.93 27.11
C MET A 322 0.04 -6.75 28.05
N LEU A 323 -1.13 -6.16 27.96
CA LEU A 323 -1.62 -5.18 28.94
C LEU A 323 -2.43 -5.86 30.07
N ASP A 324 -3.20 -6.85 29.68
CA ASP A 324 -4.02 -7.69 30.55
C ASP A 324 -4.30 -9.05 29.87
N ASP A 325 -5.16 -9.86 30.43
CA ASP A 325 -5.45 -11.22 29.93
C ASP A 325 -6.02 -11.29 28.51
N VAL A 326 -6.49 -10.15 27.96
CA VAL A 326 -7.18 -10.09 26.66
C VAL A 326 -6.61 -9.02 25.73
N ASN A 327 -5.99 -7.98 26.27
CA ASN A 327 -5.49 -6.84 25.50
C ASN A 327 -3.97 -6.87 25.38
N TYR A 328 -3.47 -6.56 24.22
CA TYR A 328 -2.04 -6.42 23.94
C TYR A 328 -1.73 -5.10 23.25
N THR A 329 -0.51 -4.63 23.43
CA THR A 329 0.05 -3.52 22.65
C THR A 329 0.99 -4.05 21.59
N VAL A 330 1.14 -3.29 20.53
CA VAL A 330 2.18 -3.49 19.53
C VAL A 330 2.96 -2.20 19.39
N GLU A 331 4.24 -2.31 19.65
CA GLU A 331 5.19 -1.20 19.50
C GLU A 331 6.12 -1.50 18.32
N TRP A 332 6.58 -0.45 17.66
CA TRP A 332 7.37 -0.58 16.45
C TRP A 332 8.73 0.07 16.60
N MET A 333 9.72 -0.51 15.98
CA MET A 333 11.08 0.05 15.87
C MET A 333 11.49 0.03 14.41
N ILE A 334 12.30 0.99 13.99
CA ILE A 334 12.85 1.01 12.63
C ILE A 334 14.34 1.31 12.66
N LEU A 335 15.11 0.58 11.88
CA LEU A 335 16.53 0.77 11.73
C LEU A 335 16.92 0.72 10.24
N ALA A 336 17.20 1.88 9.67
CA ALA A 336 17.53 2.09 8.26
C ALA A 336 18.97 2.59 8.03
N SER A 337 19.86 2.48 9.04
CA SER A 337 21.28 2.85 8.92
C SER A 337 22.05 1.94 7.95
N GLU A 338 23.19 2.39 7.46
CA GLU A 338 24.11 1.52 6.72
C GLU A 338 24.63 0.36 7.57
N ASN A 339 24.96 -0.76 6.93
CA ASN A 339 25.57 -1.90 7.59
C ASN A 339 27.09 -1.71 7.58
N GLU A 340 27.66 -1.40 8.75
CA GLU A 340 29.09 -1.41 8.94
C GLU A 340 29.55 -2.77 9.49
N TYR A 341 30.77 -3.18 9.14
CA TYR A 341 31.36 -4.39 9.72
C TYR A 341 31.57 -4.20 11.22
N ASP A 342 31.12 -5.19 12.02
CA ASP A 342 31.22 -5.18 13.46
C ASP A 342 31.71 -6.56 13.95
N GLU A 343 32.95 -6.58 14.47
CA GLU A 343 33.61 -7.81 14.98
C GLU A 343 32.87 -8.41 16.17
N TYR A 344 32.25 -7.57 16.99
CA TYR A 344 31.44 -8.01 18.15
C TYR A 344 30.17 -8.76 17.70
N TYR A 345 29.49 -8.25 16.66
CA TYR A 345 28.33 -8.95 16.10
C TYR A 345 28.72 -10.25 15.43
N GLU A 346 29.86 -10.32 14.74
CA GLU A 346 30.37 -11.56 14.15
C GLU A 346 30.65 -12.61 15.21
N GLN A 347 31.23 -12.22 16.35
CA GLN A 347 31.51 -13.12 17.45
C GLN A 347 30.21 -13.68 18.06
N ILE A 348 29.23 -12.82 18.39
CA ILE A 348 27.95 -13.26 18.97
C ILE A 348 27.22 -14.21 18.01
N LEU A 349 27.16 -13.90 16.71
CA LEU A 349 26.50 -14.76 15.75
C LEU A 349 27.17 -16.12 15.57
N LYS A 350 28.47 -16.25 15.85
CA LYS A 350 29.18 -17.53 15.86
C LYS A 350 28.94 -18.34 17.14
N GLU A 351 28.86 -17.66 18.28
CA GLU A 351 28.70 -18.32 19.58
C GLU A 351 27.27 -18.78 19.82
N GLU A 352 26.26 -17.99 19.44
CA GLU A 352 24.87 -18.20 19.82
C GLU A 352 24.01 -18.93 18.77
N ASP A 353 24.55 -19.20 17.57
CA ASP A 353 23.82 -19.84 16.45
C ASP A 353 22.41 -19.23 16.19
N LEU A 354 22.34 -17.90 16.33
CA LEU A 354 21.09 -17.12 16.23
C LEU A 354 20.52 -17.21 14.83
N TRP A 355 19.22 -17.48 14.72
CA TRP A 355 18.43 -17.57 13.47
C TRP A 355 18.93 -18.63 12.48
N SER A 356 19.71 -19.61 12.90
CA SER A 356 20.08 -20.74 12.06
C SER A 356 18.91 -21.74 12.03
N ASN A 357 18.50 -22.13 10.83
CA ASN A 357 17.57 -23.22 10.57
C ASN A 357 16.17 -23.14 11.22
N GLY A 358 15.61 -21.94 11.37
CA GLY A 358 14.25 -21.77 11.90
C GLY A 358 14.08 -22.15 13.37
N LYS A 359 15.17 -22.23 14.12
CA LYS A 359 15.12 -22.42 15.57
C LYS A 359 14.60 -21.15 16.24
N LYS A 360 13.62 -21.32 17.12
CA LYS A 360 13.17 -20.26 18.03
C LYS A 360 14.34 -19.82 18.91
N LEU A 361 14.63 -18.53 18.92
CA LEU A 361 15.55 -17.98 19.92
C LEU A 361 14.83 -18.07 21.27
N ARG A 362 15.25 -19.01 22.14
CA ARG A 362 14.89 -19.01 23.56
C ARG A 362 15.97 -18.25 24.29
N ILE A 363 15.68 -17.01 24.62
CA ILE A 363 16.52 -16.23 25.53
C ILE A 363 16.08 -16.59 26.93
N TYR A 364 16.96 -17.22 27.71
CA TYR A 364 16.74 -17.61 29.11
C TYR A 364 16.97 -16.41 30.03
#